data_16f6480c660fb9f52c4360d742f354cb
#
_entry.id   16f6480c660fb9f52c4360d742f354cb
#
_cell.length_a   1.000
_cell.length_b   1.000
_cell.length_c   1.000
_cell.angle_alpha   90.00
_cell.angle_beta   90.00
_cell.angle_gamma   90.00
#
_symmetry.space_group_name_H-M   'P 1'
#
loop_
_entity.id
_entity.type
_entity.pdbx_description
1 polymer ?
#
loop_
_entity_poly.entity_id
_entity_poly.type
_entity_poly.pdbx_seq_one_letter_code
_entity_poly.pdbx_strand_id
1 'polypeptide(L)'
;MDVSSQIDELDYAGGGLKQETNWWGAFVIGLAGTILVTGIAPVMVTSLGAAAIPVTFIITCTGWLLCLFLAELSAMMPERTGGSPSYAYPAYKERWPRGAEHVNGFTAWAYWLGWFPVAPLNMILASFYLVDRFHLSTAGFTPIHTPIAWWTLGISIFGILLLFIPAYLGIRFGTLFATALALLSMIPMTFLAIAWIFQPSKAHAGQVFHFHQIDGSGLFSSAFGHGWLTIYIAFAFLLTWNVIAMEAAACYIGECKDPARDAKIALNLEGGYGVFIYTMIPVAFVLVLGVKALGNPALVDPKTIFVRFAGKVFSTGGNVLNWLIAVMLIVALVLSALNAIMGCARSLHQMSVDGQFPRFFQHTNKHGVPDRAMLFNVAFSLALVFTGGAVEIYSLSNVGYTISFVPVLVGYFLLRKYRPNVNRPFRLPEWMKYVALALAALFFVIWIYGGLVYTSLPNSSLGGANTRVYYFIGWGILLSYLPLYWYRKRIEDPKYAEEAPPAAIPSPGS
;
A
#
# COMPACT_ATOMS: atom_id res chain seq x y z
N MET A 1 30.38 -38.55 13.48
CA MET A 1 30.39 -37.54 12.36
C MET A 1 29.41 -36.46 12.77
N ASP A 2 29.95 -35.41 13.29
CA ASP A 2 29.18 -34.24 13.75
C ASP A 2 28.77 -33.45 12.49
N VAL A 3 27.54 -33.64 12.05
CA VAL A 3 26.95 -32.77 11.04
C VAL A 3 26.50 -31.54 11.81
N SER A 4 27.47 -30.70 12.18
CA SER A 4 27.17 -29.34 12.58
C SER A 4 26.36 -28.74 11.44
N SER A 5 25.11 -28.46 11.72
CA SER A 5 24.18 -27.80 10.81
C SER A 5 24.79 -26.47 10.36
N GLN A 6 25.50 -26.48 9.22
CA GLN A 6 25.95 -25.26 8.60
C GLN A 6 24.67 -24.45 8.29
N ILE A 7 24.56 -23.30 8.94
CA ILE A 7 23.52 -22.33 8.62
C ILE A 7 23.83 -21.84 7.21
N ASP A 8 22.90 -22.03 6.29
CA ASP A 8 23.02 -21.52 4.94
C ASP A 8 22.99 -19.98 4.98
N GLU A 9 24.03 -19.33 4.52
CA GLU A 9 24.03 -17.88 4.36
C GLU A 9 23.45 -17.49 3.01
N LEU A 10 22.62 -16.42 3.01
CA LEU A 10 22.09 -15.84 1.80
C LEU A 10 23.02 -14.74 1.29
N ASP A 11 23.38 -14.78 0.02
CA ASP A 11 24.19 -13.75 -0.63
C ASP A 11 23.29 -12.58 -1.06
N TYR A 12 23.31 -11.49 -0.28
CA TYR A 12 22.60 -10.26 -0.60
C TYR A 12 23.32 -9.01 -0.07
N ALA A 13 23.05 -7.85 -0.70
CA ALA A 13 23.57 -6.57 -0.27
C ALA A 13 22.56 -5.87 0.68
N GLY A 14 23.07 -5.33 1.77
CA GLY A 14 22.30 -4.50 2.69
C GLY A 14 22.08 -3.07 2.15
N GLY A 15 21.01 -2.42 2.54
CA GLY A 15 20.70 -1.04 2.14
C GLY A 15 21.52 0.04 2.87
N GLY A 16 22.17 -0.30 3.98
CA GLY A 16 23.04 0.62 4.73
C GLY A 16 22.32 1.77 5.42
N LEU A 17 21.01 1.68 5.68
CA LEU A 17 20.24 2.70 6.37
C LEU A 17 20.46 2.63 7.89
N LYS A 18 20.25 3.77 8.59
CA LYS A 18 20.45 3.87 10.03
C LYS A 18 19.34 3.18 10.82
N GLN A 19 19.70 2.43 11.84
CA GLN A 19 18.76 1.73 12.74
C GLN A 19 18.39 2.66 13.94
N GLU A 20 17.37 3.47 13.76
CA GLU A 20 16.95 4.48 14.75
C GLU A 20 15.49 4.35 15.20
N THR A 21 14.75 3.34 14.70
CA THR A 21 13.35 3.10 15.06
C THR A 21 13.14 1.78 15.78
N ASN A 22 11.90 1.37 16.00
CA ASN A 22 11.47 0.11 16.59
C ASN A 22 10.13 -0.34 15.97
N TRP A 23 9.57 -1.46 16.47
CA TRP A 23 8.29 -2.00 16.01
C TRP A 23 7.15 -0.97 16.00
N TRP A 24 7.10 -0.04 16.98
CA TRP A 24 6.07 0.99 17.04
C TRP A 24 6.22 1.99 15.89
N GLY A 25 7.44 2.46 15.63
CA GLY A 25 7.73 3.36 14.52
C GLY A 25 7.42 2.73 13.16
N ALA A 26 7.81 1.47 12.96
CA ALA A 26 7.47 0.72 11.75
C ALA A 26 5.95 0.55 11.59
N PHE A 27 5.25 0.18 12.68
CA PHE A 27 3.80 0.02 12.71
C PHE A 27 3.06 1.31 12.38
N VAL A 28 3.37 2.44 13.04
CA VAL A 28 2.61 3.68 12.82
C VAL A 28 2.80 4.28 11.44
N ILE A 29 3.98 4.11 10.83
CA ILE A 29 4.17 4.53 9.44
C ILE A 29 3.44 3.53 8.53
N GLY A 30 3.57 2.25 8.78
CA GLY A 30 2.90 1.21 8.03
C GLY A 30 1.37 1.30 8.10
N LEU A 31 0.83 1.70 9.25
CA LEU A 31 -0.59 1.94 9.46
C LEU A 31 -1.22 2.88 8.42
N ALA A 32 -0.41 3.67 7.75
CA ALA A 32 -0.81 4.52 6.65
C ALA A 32 -1.55 3.76 5.51
N GLY A 33 -1.18 2.50 5.26
CA GLY A 33 -1.89 1.64 4.33
C GLY A 33 -3.22 1.16 4.88
N THR A 34 -3.23 0.74 6.13
CA THR A 34 -4.43 0.21 6.82
C THR A 34 -5.51 1.26 6.99
N ILE A 35 -5.15 2.52 7.21
CA ILE A 35 -6.13 3.59 7.47
C ILE A 35 -6.87 4.07 6.21
N LEU A 36 -6.47 3.61 5.03
CA LEU A 36 -7.14 3.88 3.76
C LEU A 36 -8.53 3.23 3.64
N VAL A 37 -8.98 2.51 4.65
CA VAL A 37 -10.39 2.08 4.82
C VAL A 37 -11.35 3.27 4.65
N THR A 38 -10.91 4.48 4.97
CA THR A 38 -11.67 5.73 4.80
C THR A 38 -12.13 6.00 3.37
N GLY A 39 -11.34 5.61 2.38
CA GLY A 39 -11.67 5.77 0.97
C GLY A 39 -12.42 4.57 0.39
N ILE A 40 -12.03 3.35 0.76
CA ILE A 40 -12.53 2.15 0.10
C ILE A 40 -13.82 1.59 0.71
N ALA A 41 -13.99 1.64 2.04
CA ALA A 41 -15.18 1.09 2.69
C ALA A 41 -16.48 1.75 2.21
N PRO A 42 -16.55 3.09 2.04
CA PRO A 42 -17.70 3.75 1.43
C PRO A 42 -18.06 3.18 0.05
N VAL A 43 -17.05 3.03 -0.81
CA VAL A 43 -17.23 2.51 -2.17
C VAL A 43 -17.75 1.08 -2.16
N MET A 44 -17.16 0.22 -1.33
CA MET A 44 -17.56 -1.19 -1.23
C MET A 44 -19.02 -1.32 -0.78
N VAL A 45 -19.45 -0.63 0.27
CA VAL A 45 -20.81 -0.76 0.79
C VAL A 45 -21.86 -0.09 -0.09
N THR A 46 -21.54 1.02 -0.77
CA THR A 46 -22.46 1.66 -1.72
C THR A 46 -22.57 0.93 -3.05
N SER A 47 -21.60 0.10 -3.40
CA SER A 47 -21.61 -0.71 -4.63
C SER A 47 -22.19 -2.11 -4.40
N LEU A 48 -21.84 -2.76 -3.28
CA LEU A 48 -22.19 -4.16 -3.02
C LEU A 48 -23.17 -4.36 -1.86
N GLY A 49 -23.57 -3.31 -1.15
CA GLY A 49 -24.44 -3.42 0.02
C GLY A 49 -23.79 -4.24 1.14
N ALA A 50 -24.57 -5.11 1.80
CA ALA A 50 -24.07 -5.99 2.84
C ALA A 50 -23.14 -7.10 2.31
N ALA A 51 -23.22 -7.45 1.02
CA ALA A 51 -22.29 -8.39 0.38
C ALA A 51 -20.83 -7.89 0.39
N ALA A 52 -20.61 -6.57 0.57
CA ALA A 52 -19.28 -6.00 0.78
C ALA A 52 -18.57 -6.60 2.00
N ILE A 53 -19.30 -6.97 3.06
CA ILE A 53 -18.72 -7.44 4.33
C ILE A 53 -17.89 -8.72 4.15
N PRO A 54 -18.45 -9.85 3.66
CA PRO A 54 -17.66 -11.06 3.47
C PRO A 54 -16.56 -10.90 2.42
N VAL A 55 -16.79 -10.15 1.35
CA VAL A 55 -15.75 -9.88 0.33
C VAL A 55 -14.59 -9.11 0.95
N THR A 56 -14.87 -8.05 1.71
CA THR A 56 -13.83 -7.27 2.38
C THR A 56 -13.09 -8.09 3.41
N PHE A 57 -13.78 -8.87 4.25
CA PHE A 57 -13.17 -9.74 5.25
C PHE A 57 -12.20 -10.75 4.62
N ILE A 58 -12.65 -11.50 3.60
CA ILE A 58 -11.82 -12.53 2.94
C ILE A 58 -10.57 -11.91 2.33
N ILE A 59 -10.71 -10.82 1.56
CA ILE A 59 -9.57 -10.19 0.90
C ILE A 59 -8.64 -9.54 1.92
N THR A 60 -9.14 -8.96 3.01
CA THR A 60 -8.31 -8.40 4.07
C THR A 60 -7.52 -9.48 4.82
N CYS A 61 -8.09 -10.67 5.01
CA CYS A 61 -7.35 -11.81 5.55
C CYS A 61 -6.16 -12.21 4.64
N THR A 62 -6.28 -12.06 3.32
CA THR A 62 -5.14 -12.30 2.41
C THR A 62 -4.02 -11.27 2.60
N GLY A 63 -4.36 -10.01 2.90
CA GLY A 63 -3.39 -8.97 3.29
C GLY A 63 -2.66 -9.31 4.60
N TRP A 64 -3.37 -9.82 5.60
CA TRP A 64 -2.73 -10.28 6.84
C TRP A 64 -1.81 -11.49 6.60
N LEU A 65 -2.23 -12.47 5.78
CA LEU A 65 -1.35 -13.58 5.38
C LEU A 65 -0.07 -13.07 4.70
N LEU A 66 -0.17 -12.05 3.84
CA LEU A 66 1.01 -11.41 3.26
C LEU A 66 1.92 -10.82 4.34
N CYS A 67 1.37 -10.11 5.33
CA CYS A 67 2.14 -9.58 6.46
C CYS A 67 2.90 -10.67 7.21
N LEU A 68 2.31 -11.85 7.41
CA LEU A 68 2.98 -12.99 8.05
C LEU A 68 4.18 -13.49 7.24
N PHE A 69 4.05 -13.63 5.92
CA PHE A 69 5.17 -14.02 5.05
C PHE A 69 6.28 -12.97 5.05
N LEU A 70 5.91 -11.69 5.03
CA LEU A 70 6.87 -10.60 5.07
C LEU A 70 7.56 -10.46 6.43
N ALA A 71 6.86 -10.78 7.53
CA ALA A 71 7.47 -10.83 8.85
C ALA A 71 8.60 -11.88 8.92
N GLU A 72 8.42 -13.05 8.29
CA GLU A 72 9.48 -14.05 8.19
C GLU A 72 10.63 -13.58 7.29
N LEU A 73 10.30 -13.03 6.11
CA LEU A 73 11.32 -12.58 5.16
C LEU A 73 12.14 -11.41 5.71
N SER A 74 11.51 -10.42 6.32
CA SER A 74 12.20 -9.25 6.87
C SER A 74 13.02 -9.59 8.12
N ALA A 75 12.55 -10.50 8.98
CA ALA A 75 13.34 -11.00 10.10
C ALA A 75 14.56 -11.83 9.64
N MET A 76 14.46 -12.52 8.52
CA MET A 76 15.53 -13.33 7.93
C MET A 76 16.59 -12.49 7.20
N MET A 77 16.22 -11.34 6.68
CA MET A 77 17.08 -10.45 5.88
C MET A 77 17.03 -9.02 6.45
N PRO A 78 17.51 -8.82 7.70
CA PRO A 78 17.28 -7.57 8.44
C PRO A 78 18.02 -6.36 7.85
N GLU A 79 19.09 -6.56 7.06
CA GLU A 79 19.85 -5.47 6.45
C GLU A 79 19.22 -4.98 5.14
N ARG A 80 18.23 -5.71 4.59
CA ARG A 80 17.55 -5.28 3.37
C ARG A 80 16.51 -4.22 3.69
N THR A 81 16.51 -3.17 2.91
CA THR A 81 15.57 -2.06 2.98
C THR A 81 14.64 -2.05 1.78
N GLY A 82 13.64 -1.18 1.75
CA GLY A 82 12.77 -1.03 0.59
C GLY A 82 11.57 -1.96 0.55
N GLY A 83 11.30 -2.69 1.63
CA GLY A 83 10.09 -3.47 1.79
C GLY A 83 10.05 -4.76 1.00
N SER A 84 8.84 -5.22 0.76
CA SER A 84 8.54 -6.53 0.17
C SER A 84 9.29 -6.86 -1.13
N PRO A 85 9.46 -5.97 -2.12
CA PRO A 85 10.12 -6.34 -3.36
C PRO A 85 11.58 -6.72 -3.17
N SER A 86 12.25 -6.16 -2.17
CA SER A 86 13.67 -6.40 -1.93
C SER A 86 13.99 -7.85 -1.52
N TYR A 87 13.03 -8.57 -0.98
CA TYR A 87 13.21 -9.96 -0.54
C TYR A 87 13.11 -10.99 -1.66
N ALA A 88 12.61 -10.61 -2.85
CA ALA A 88 12.54 -11.50 -3.99
C ALA A 88 13.93 -11.81 -4.57
N TYR A 89 14.83 -10.82 -4.67
CA TYR A 89 16.11 -10.97 -5.34
C TYR A 89 16.97 -12.14 -4.82
N PRO A 90 17.24 -12.27 -3.51
CA PRO A 90 18.01 -13.37 -2.97
C PRO A 90 17.41 -14.75 -3.27
N ALA A 91 16.07 -14.82 -3.35
CA ALA A 91 15.36 -16.06 -3.63
C ALA A 91 15.58 -16.60 -5.06
N TYR A 92 15.72 -15.71 -6.02
CA TYR A 92 15.89 -16.05 -7.43
C TYR A 92 17.36 -16.10 -7.86
N LYS A 93 18.26 -15.34 -7.22
CA LYS A 93 19.66 -15.12 -7.63
C LYS A 93 20.42 -16.42 -7.89
N GLU A 94 20.28 -17.41 -7.02
CA GLU A 94 21.01 -18.66 -7.14
C GLU A 94 20.49 -19.59 -8.23
N ARG A 95 19.19 -19.58 -8.44
CA ARG A 95 18.54 -20.50 -9.38
C ARG A 95 18.48 -19.95 -10.79
N TRP A 96 18.36 -18.67 -10.92
CA TRP A 96 18.22 -17.99 -12.20
C TRP A 96 18.97 -16.65 -12.19
N PRO A 97 20.31 -16.65 -12.09
CA PRO A 97 21.09 -15.44 -11.85
C PRO A 97 20.78 -14.30 -12.83
N ARG A 98 20.67 -14.62 -14.13
CA ARG A 98 20.38 -13.62 -15.17
C ARG A 98 18.94 -13.11 -15.10
N GLY A 99 17.97 -13.98 -14.78
CA GLY A 99 16.58 -13.61 -14.68
C GLY A 99 16.24 -12.95 -13.35
N ALA A 100 16.98 -13.28 -12.28
CA ALA A 100 16.75 -12.70 -10.95
C ALA A 100 16.85 -11.18 -10.94
N GLU A 101 17.77 -10.59 -11.70
CA GLU A 101 17.88 -9.14 -11.84
C GLU A 101 16.63 -8.53 -12.46
N HIS A 102 16.08 -9.17 -13.50
CA HIS A 102 14.85 -8.70 -14.13
C HIS A 102 13.61 -8.90 -13.24
N VAL A 103 13.52 -10.04 -12.53
CA VAL A 103 12.44 -10.27 -11.56
C VAL A 103 12.48 -9.19 -10.48
N ASN A 104 13.67 -8.93 -9.90
CA ASN A 104 13.79 -7.90 -8.86
C ASN A 104 13.55 -6.49 -9.40
N GLY A 105 14.13 -6.15 -10.54
CA GLY A 105 13.94 -4.86 -11.20
C GLY A 105 12.46 -4.58 -11.51
N PHE A 106 11.77 -5.55 -12.10
CA PHE A 106 10.33 -5.48 -12.34
C PHE A 106 9.54 -5.34 -11.03
N THR A 107 9.85 -6.17 -10.04
CA THR A 107 9.14 -6.19 -8.75
C THR A 107 9.29 -4.87 -8.00
N ALA A 108 10.51 -4.34 -7.90
CA ALA A 108 10.78 -3.08 -7.23
C ALA A 108 10.16 -1.88 -7.97
N TRP A 109 10.21 -1.89 -9.30
CA TRP A 109 9.59 -0.84 -10.12
C TRP A 109 8.07 -0.90 -10.07
N ALA A 110 7.47 -2.09 -10.11
CA ALA A 110 6.05 -2.29 -9.94
C ALA A 110 5.56 -1.82 -8.56
N TYR A 111 6.33 -2.11 -7.52
CA TYR A 111 6.08 -1.63 -6.18
C TYR A 111 6.14 -0.09 -6.08
N TRP A 112 7.16 0.52 -6.68
CA TRP A 112 7.26 1.97 -6.77
C TRP A 112 6.06 2.57 -7.52
N LEU A 113 5.65 1.98 -8.66
CA LEU A 113 4.45 2.39 -9.38
C LEU A 113 3.19 2.31 -8.52
N GLY A 114 3.12 1.32 -7.62
CA GLY A 114 2.02 1.16 -6.67
C GLY A 114 1.98 2.24 -5.59
N TRP A 115 3.14 2.75 -5.17
CA TRP A 115 3.24 3.63 -4.02
C TRP A 115 3.42 5.12 -4.34
N PHE A 116 4.19 5.49 -5.39
CA PHE A 116 4.42 6.91 -5.65
C PHE A 116 3.16 7.72 -5.93
N PRO A 117 2.09 7.13 -6.55
CA PRO A 117 0.85 7.85 -6.79
C PRO A 117 0.00 8.09 -5.54
N VAL A 118 0.33 7.42 -4.42
CA VAL A 118 -0.42 7.52 -3.16
C VAL A 118 -0.34 8.93 -2.57
N ALA A 119 0.83 9.58 -2.65
CA ALA A 119 0.99 10.93 -2.12
C ALA A 119 0.10 11.96 -2.86
N PRO A 120 0.14 12.08 -4.20
CA PRO A 120 -0.75 13.01 -4.90
C PRO A 120 -2.22 12.65 -4.77
N LEU A 121 -2.58 11.34 -4.84
CA LEU A 121 -3.94 10.88 -4.63
C LEU A 121 -4.52 11.36 -3.30
N ASN A 122 -3.82 11.08 -2.21
CA ASN A 122 -4.30 11.41 -0.87
C ASN A 122 -4.29 12.92 -0.60
N MET A 123 -3.34 13.67 -1.14
CA MET A 123 -3.35 15.11 -0.99
C MET A 123 -4.45 15.79 -1.81
N ILE A 124 -4.80 15.27 -2.99
CA ILE A 124 -5.98 15.72 -3.74
C ILE A 124 -7.26 15.45 -2.93
N LEU A 125 -7.41 14.24 -2.38
CA LEU A 125 -8.58 13.89 -1.56
C LEU A 125 -8.65 14.73 -0.29
N ALA A 126 -7.54 14.94 0.41
CA ALA A 126 -7.48 15.80 1.60
C ALA A 126 -7.83 17.26 1.26
N SER A 127 -7.39 17.75 0.10
CA SER A 127 -7.72 19.10 -0.35
C SER A 127 -9.21 19.27 -0.63
N PHE A 128 -9.91 18.23 -1.12
CA PHE A 128 -11.37 18.31 -1.32
C PHE A 128 -12.11 18.57 0.00
N TYR A 129 -11.70 17.89 1.07
CA TYR A 129 -12.27 18.15 2.40
C TYR A 129 -11.98 19.57 2.91
N LEU A 130 -10.78 20.09 2.65
CA LEU A 130 -10.42 21.46 3.04
C LEU A 130 -11.17 22.51 2.20
N VAL A 131 -11.21 22.32 0.89
CA VAL A 131 -11.95 23.23 -0.03
C VAL A 131 -13.42 23.31 0.34
N ASP A 132 -14.05 22.15 0.58
CA ASP A 132 -15.46 22.09 1.02
C ASP A 132 -15.65 22.76 2.37
N ARG A 133 -14.80 22.44 3.34
CA ARG A 133 -14.95 22.89 4.71
C ARG A 133 -14.74 24.39 4.91
N PHE A 134 -13.84 24.98 4.16
CA PHE A 134 -13.53 26.41 4.18
C PHE A 134 -14.29 27.20 3.12
N HIS A 135 -15.19 26.55 2.37
CA HIS A 135 -15.97 27.17 1.28
C HIS A 135 -15.07 27.88 0.26
N LEU A 136 -13.92 27.27 -0.06
CA LEU A 136 -12.98 27.85 -1.01
C LEU A 136 -13.51 27.72 -2.44
N SER A 137 -13.04 28.62 -3.32
CA SER A 137 -13.45 28.61 -4.73
C SER A 137 -13.07 27.27 -5.41
N THR A 138 -14.03 26.72 -6.14
CA THR A 138 -13.82 25.55 -7.00
C THR A 138 -13.39 25.93 -8.41
N ALA A 139 -13.17 27.22 -8.70
CA ALA A 139 -12.62 27.68 -9.97
C ALA A 139 -11.24 27.06 -10.23
N GLY A 140 -11.03 26.60 -11.44
CA GLY A 140 -9.81 25.88 -11.80
C GLY A 140 -9.67 25.78 -13.33
N PHE A 141 -8.90 24.79 -13.76
CA PHE A 141 -8.63 24.49 -15.16
C PHE A 141 -8.59 22.98 -15.40
N THR A 142 -8.58 22.59 -16.66
CA THR A 142 -8.51 21.18 -17.07
C THR A 142 -7.16 20.93 -17.75
N PRO A 143 -6.16 20.46 -17.00
CA PRO A 143 -4.81 20.30 -17.56
C PRO A 143 -4.72 19.16 -18.59
N ILE A 144 -5.41 18.03 -18.35
CA ILE A 144 -5.44 16.86 -19.25
C ILE A 144 -6.89 16.52 -19.60
N HIS A 145 -7.62 15.87 -18.68
CA HIS A 145 -9.01 15.47 -18.88
C HIS A 145 -9.92 15.82 -17.70
N THR A 146 -9.37 15.86 -16.50
CA THR A 146 -10.11 16.09 -15.26
C THR A 146 -9.87 17.51 -14.77
N PRO A 147 -10.93 18.28 -14.49
CA PRO A 147 -10.78 19.62 -13.95
C PRO A 147 -10.20 19.58 -12.55
N ILE A 148 -9.25 20.48 -12.25
CA ILE A 148 -8.68 20.68 -10.94
C ILE A 148 -8.85 22.14 -10.49
N ALA A 149 -9.37 22.34 -9.29
CA ALA A 149 -9.46 23.69 -8.72
C ALA A 149 -8.08 24.22 -8.31
N TRP A 150 -7.85 25.51 -8.41
CA TRP A 150 -6.59 26.14 -8.04
C TRP A 150 -6.23 25.89 -6.58
N TRP A 151 -7.20 25.91 -5.68
CA TRP A 151 -7.00 25.58 -4.27
C TRP A 151 -6.63 24.11 -4.07
N THR A 152 -7.27 23.18 -4.78
CA THR A 152 -6.91 21.75 -4.73
C THR A 152 -5.47 21.54 -5.18
N LEU A 153 -5.08 22.15 -6.29
CA LEU A 153 -3.71 22.09 -6.81
C LEU A 153 -2.71 22.63 -5.80
N GLY A 154 -2.95 23.85 -5.30
CA GLY A 154 -2.05 24.52 -4.36
C GLY A 154 -1.89 23.78 -3.03
N ILE A 155 -2.99 23.31 -2.42
CA ILE A 155 -2.97 22.53 -1.18
C ILE A 155 -2.26 21.21 -1.37
N SER A 156 -2.48 20.53 -2.51
CA SER A 156 -1.85 19.23 -2.78
C SER A 156 -0.33 19.37 -2.96
N ILE A 157 0.13 20.34 -3.75
CA ILE A 157 1.55 20.62 -3.94
C ILE A 157 2.20 21.03 -2.62
N PHE A 158 1.61 21.99 -1.90
CA PHE A 158 2.11 22.44 -0.61
C PHE A 158 2.19 21.30 0.40
N GLY A 159 1.16 20.45 0.48
CA GLY A 159 1.14 19.30 1.39
C GLY A 159 2.23 18.28 1.09
N ILE A 160 2.47 17.93 -0.19
CA ILE A 160 3.55 17.03 -0.58
C ILE A 160 4.92 17.61 -0.19
N LEU A 161 5.15 18.88 -0.46
CA LEU A 161 6.40 19.56 -0.11
C LEU A 161 6.59 19.69 1.42
N LEU A 162 5.52 19.95 2.15
CA LEU A 162 5.55 19.99 3.62
C LEU A 162 5.91 18.63 4.21
N LEU A 163 5.31 17.54 3.70
CA LEU A 163 5.58 16.17 4.16
C LEU A 163 6.97 15.67 3.78
N PHE A 164 7.59 16.24 2.76
CA PHE A 164 8.98 15.96 2.42
C PHE A 164 9.93 16.33 3.56
N ILE A 165 9.64 17.39 4.35
CA ILE A 165 10.51 17.86 5.43
C ILE A 165 10.74 16.77 6.49
N PRO A 166 9.72 16.23 7.20
CA PRO A 166 9.94 15.19 8.20
C PRO A 166 10.52 13.91 7.58
N ALA A 167 10.17 13.59 6.32
CA ALA A 167 10.72 12.46 5.60
C ALA A 167 12.24 12.61 5.34
N TYR A 168 12.71 13.81 5.00
CA TYR A 168 14.11 14.12 4.73
C TYR A 168 14.99 14.16 5.99
N LEU A 169 14.40 14.50 7.14
CA LEU A 169 15.09 14.59 8.44
C LEU A 169 15.39 13.24 9.09
N GLY A 170 14.96 12.14 8.49
CA GLY A 170 15.28 10.79 8.94
C GLY A 170 14.13 10.04 9.56
N ILE A 171 14.35 8.74 9.76
CA ILE A 171 13.30 7.82 10.25
C ILE A 171 12.78 8.23 11.63
N ARG A 172 13.60 8.77 12.50
CA ARG A 172 13.19 9.20 13.85
C ARG A 172 12.16 10.33 13.81
N PHE A 173 12.38 11.34 12.97
CA PHE A 173 11.42 12.46 12.81
C PHE A 173 10.19 12.01 12.05
N GLY A 174 10.35 11.19 11.00
CA GLY A 174 9.26 10.62 10.26
C GLY A 174 8.32 9.80 11.15
N THR A 175 8.85 8.93 12.02
CA THR A 175 8.06 8.11 12.94
C THR A 175 7.40 8.93 14.05
N LEU A 176 8.05 9.97 14.55
CA LEU A 176 7.42 10.87 15.53
C LEU A 176 6.20 11.57 14.94
N PHE A 177 6.35 12.13 13.74
CA PHE A 177 5.25 12.81 13.04
C PHE A 177 4.14 11.82 12.66
N ALA A 178 4.51 10.65 12.15
CA ALA A 178 3.56 9.57 11.85
C ALA A 178 2.81 9.10 13.10
N THR A 179 3.46 9.02 14.27
CA THR A 179 2.79 8.67 15.53
C THR A 179 1.67 9.65 15.87
N ALA A 180 1.92 10.96 15.76
CA ALA A 180 0.89 11.97 16.03
C ALA A 180 -0.30 11.82 15.05
N LEU A 181 -0.02 11.67 13.75
CA LEU A 181 -1.05 11.47 12.74
C LEU A 181 -1.82 10.15 12.94
N ALA A 182 -1.12 9.07 13.29
CA ALA A 182 -1.74 7.76 13.53
C ALA A 182 -2.70 7.81 14.73
N LEU A 183 -2.30 8.40 15.85
CA LEU A 183 -3.18 8.54 17.02
C LEU A 183 -4.41 9.39 16.73
N LEU A 184 -4.25 10.51 16.02
CA LEU A 184 -5.35 11.40 15.64
C LEU A 184 -6.33 10.78 14.63
N SER A 185 -5.91 9.79 13.86
CA SER A 185 -6.77 9.10 12.89
C SER A 185 -7.26 7.73 13.38
N MET A 186 -6.36 6.90 13.94
CA MET A 186 -6.68 5.53 14.36
C MET A 186 -7.66 5.47 15.53
N ILE A 187 -7.49 6.34 16.55
CA ILE A 187 -8.34 6.32 17.73
C ILE A 187 -9.81 6.65 17.37
N PRO A 188 -10.11 7.78 16.70
CA PRO A 188 -11.49 8.05 16.34
C PRO A 188 -12.05 7.07 15.31
N MET A 189 -11.20 6.54 14.40
CA MET A 189 -11.63 5.53 13.43
C MET A 189 -12.02 4.23 14.12
N THR A 190 -11.21 3.76 15.07
CA THR A 190 -11.50 2.57 15.90
C THR A 190 -12.80 2.77 16.68
N PHE A 191 -12.97 3.96 17.28
CA PHE A 191 -14.18 4.29 18.00
C PHE A 191 -15.42 4.27 17.09
N LEU A 192 -15.34 4.84 15.88
CA LEU A 192 -16.44 4.77 14.91
C LEU A 192 -16.76 3.33 14.49
N ALA A 193 -15.76 2.47 14.32
CA ALA A 193 -15.96 1.08 13.94
C ALA A 193 -16.80 0.30 14.97
N ILE A 194 -16.73 0.66 16.26
CA ILE A 194 -17.43 0.00 17.36
C ILE A 194 -18.55 0.85 17.99
N ALA A 195 -18.76 2.08 17.52
CA ALA A 195 -19.68 3.04 18.12
C ALA A 195 -21.13 2.52 18.21
N TRP A 196 -21.56 1.69 17.27
CA TRP A 196 -22.86 1.04 17.26
C TRP A 196 -23.09 0.10 18.46
N ILE A 197 -22.05 -0.44 19.08
CA ILE A 197 -22.14 -1.30 20.27
C ILE A 197 -22.71 -0.51 21.47
N PHE A 198 -22.37 0.78 21.54
CA PHE A 198 -22.86 1.68 22.60
C PHE A 198 -24.25 2.23 22.32
N GLN A 199 -24.79 1.99 21.11
CA GLN A 199 -26.11 2.43 20.67
C GLN A 199 -26.88 1.30 19.97
N PRO A 200 -27.15 0.17 20.66
CA PRO A 200 -27.71 -1.03 20.02
C PRO A 200 -29.12 -0.79 19.43
N SER A 201 -29.87 0.17 19.95
CA SER A 201 -31.17 0.56 19.39
C SER A 201 -31.10 1.17 17.98
N LYS A 202 -29.92 1.62 17.56
CA LYS A 202 -29.65 2.17 16.22
C LYS A 202 -29.12 1.11 15.24
N ALA A 203 -28.76 -0.07 15.74
CA ALA A 203 -28.18 -1.14 14.96
C ALA A 203 -29.27 -2.15 14.54
N HIS A 204 -29.33 -2.44 13.25
CA HIS A 204 -30.31 -3.38 12.68
C HIS A 204 -29.60 -4.68 12.24
N ALA A 205 -29.40 -5.62 13.17
CA ALA A 205 -28.63 -6.84 12.97
C ALA A 205 -29.07 -7.66 11.75
N GLY A 206 -30.37 -7.71 11.45
CA GLY A 206 -30.91 -8.40 10.28
C GLY A 206 -30.38 -7.90 8.94
N GLN A 207 -29.86 -6.68 8.88
CA GLN A 207 -29.26 -6.11 7.68
C GLN A 207 -27.89 -6.74 7.33
N VAL A 208 -27.15 -7.22 8.33
CA VAL A 208 -25.81 -7.77 8.17
C VAL A 208 -25.81 -9.24 7.85
N PHE A 209 -26.62 -10.03 8.55
CA PHE A 209 -26.56 -11.50 8.46
C PHE A 209 -27.09 -12.10 7.14
N HIS A 210 -27.87 -11.35 6.37
CA HIS A 210 -28.39 -11.82 5.08
C HIS A 210 -27.46 -11.48 3.90
N PHE A 211 -26.45 -10.65 4.09
CA PHE A 211 -25.49 -10.21 3.07
C PHE A 211 -26.12 -9.80 1.72
N HIS A 212 -27.28 -9.11 1.79
CA HIS A 212 -27.95 -8.65 0.59
C HIS A 212 -27.10 -7.65 -0.19
N GLN A 213 -27.12 -7.79 -1.53
CA GLN A 213 -26.57 -6.78 -2.42
C GLN A 213 -27.41 -5.51 -2.39
N ILE A 214 -26.89 -4.46 -3.04
CA ILE A 214 -27.52 -3.12 -3.01
C ILE A 214 -28.94 -3.09 -3.57
N ASP A 215 -29.25 -3.96 -4.51
CA ASP A 215 -30.57 -4.14 -5.12
C ASP A 215 -31.51 -5.06 -4.32
N GLY A 216 -31.05 -5.56 -3.17
CA GLY A 216 -31.77 -6.49 -2.32
C GLY A 216 -31.64 -7.96 -2.70
N SER A 217 -30.89 -8.29 -3.75
CA SER A 217 -30.59 -9.67 -4.14
C SER A 217 -29.63 -10.36 -3.16
N GLY A 218 -29.52 -11.70 -3.25
CA GLY A 218 -28.68 -12.48 -2.35
C GLY A 218 -27.19 -12.38 -2.69
N LEU A 219 -26.34 -12.86 -1.77
CA LEU A 219 -24.87 -12.84 -1.88
C LEU A 219 -24.33 -13.42 -3.20
N PHE A 220 -24.93 -14.48 -3.70
CA PHE A 220 -24.49 -15.19 -4.91
C PHE A 220 -25.28 -14.80 -6.17
N SER A 221 -25.95 -13.65 -6.15
CA SER A 221 -26.69 -13.15 -7.30
C SER A 221 -25.77 -12.39 -8.26
N SER A 222 -26.13 -12.37 -9.54
CA SER A 222 -25.44 -11.56 -10.55
C SER A 222 -25.64 -10.08 -10.28
N ALA A 223 -24.61 -9.29 -10.59
CA ALA A 223 -24.65 -7.83 -10.49
C ALA A 223 -23.90 -7.20 -11.66
N PHE A 224 -24.23 -5.97 -12.03
CA PHE A 224 -23.56 -5.21 -13.11
C PHE A 224 -23.44 -5.98 -14.44
N GLY A 225 -24.37 -6.88 -14.74
CA GLY A 225 -24.36 -7.71 -15.95
C GLY A 225 -23.41 -8.91 -15.92
N HIS A 226 -22.80 -9.22 -14.78
CA HIS A 226 -21.85 -10.32 -14.60
C HIS A 226 -22.29 -11.26 -13.46
N GLY A 227 -21.79 -12.51 -13.47
CA GLY A 227 -21.98 -13.44 -12.36
C GLY A 227 -21.27 -12.95 -11.08
N TRP A 228 -21.78 -13.36 -9.93
CA TRP A 228 -21.30 -12.94 -8.61
C TRP A 228 -19.78 -13.09 -8.41
N LEU A 229 -19.19 -14.19 -8.83
CA LEU A 229 -17.76 -14.45 -8.67
C LEU A 229 -16.92 -13.44 -9.47
N THR A 230 -17.34 -13.16 -10.71
CA THR A 230 -16.69 -12.16 -11.57
C THR A 230 -16.72 -10.78 -10.93
N ILE A 231 -17.85 -10.38 -10.36
CA ILE A 231 -18.00 -9.09 -9.69
C ILE A 231 -17.14 -9.03 -8.43
N TYR A 232 -17.12 -10.08 -7.61
CA TYR A 232 -16.31 -10.08 -6.39
C TYR A 232 -14.80 -10.07 -6.70
N ILE A 233 -14.36 -10.73 -7.77
CA ILE A 233 -12.96 -10.64 -8.23
C ILE A 233 -12.66 -9.23 -8.76
N ALA A 234 -13.59 -8.59 -9.47
CA ALA A 234 -13.43 -7.20 -9.92
C ALA A 234 -13.31 -6.21 -8.75
N PHE A 235 -14.20 -6.32 -7.75
CA PHE A 235 -14.10 -5.50 -6.55
C PHE A 235 -12.92 -5.90 -5.64
N ALA A 236 -12.47 -7.16 -5.68
CA ALA A 236 -11.23 -7.56 -5.05
C ALA A 236 -10.01 -6.85 -5.65
N PHE A 237 -9.98 -6.59 -6.98
CA PHE A 237 -8.92 -5.78 -7.59
C PHE A 237 -8.88 -4.38 -6.97
N LEU A 238 -10.03 -3.73 -6.81
CA LEU A 238 -10.11 -2.43 -6.16
C LEU A 238 -9.64 -2.49 -4.70
N LEU A 239 -10.16 -3.47 -3.95
CA LEU A 239 -9.91 -3.61 -2.52
C LEU A 239 -8.46 -4.04 -2.22
N THR A 240 -7.88 -4.90 -3.05
CA THR A 240 -6.55 -5.48 -2.83
C THR A 240 -5.47 -4.41 -2.67
N TRP A 241 -5.52 -3.33 -3.45
CA TRP A 241 -4.59 -2.21 -3.32
C TRP A 241 -4.55 -1.63 -1.90
N ASN A 242 -5.71 -1.49 -1.27
CA ASN A 242 -5.82 -0.96 0.09
C ASN A 242 -5.39 -1.98 1.16
N VAL A 243 -5.85 -3.23 1.05
CA VAL A 243 -5.61 -4.22 2.11
C VAL A 243 -4.21 -4.83 2.05
N ILE A 244 -3.58 -4.88 0.88
CA ILE A 244 -2.18 -5.29 0.79
C ILE A 244 -1.27 -4.23 1.43
N ALA A 245 -1.66 -2.95 1.40
CA ALA A 245 -0.88 -1.85 1.97
C ALA A 245 -0.60 -1.96 3.48
N MET A 246 -1.23 -2.92 4.17
CA MET A 246 -0.87 -3.34 5.54
C MET A 246 0.58 -3.83 5.65
N GLU A 247 1.21 -4.22 4.55
CA GLU A 247 2.60 -4.70 4.53
C GLU A 247 3.64 -3.58 4.70
N ALA A 248 3.22 -2.33 4.66
CA ALA A 248 4.11 -1.17 4.53
C ALA A 248 5.12 -1.04 5.68
N ALA A 249 4.85 -1.60 6.86
CA ALA A 249 5.84 -1.73 7.94
C ALA A 249 7.11 -2.44 7.48
N ALA A 250 7.03 -3.38 6.52
CA ALA A 250 8.18 -4.11 5.99
C ALA A 250 9.26 -3.19 5.39
N CYS A 251 8.87 -2.01 4.88
CA CYS A 251 9.81 -1.02 4.35
C CYS A 251 10.80 -0.48 5.38
N TYR A 252 10.44 -0.56 6.66
CA TYR A 252 11.16 0.10 7.76
C TYR A 252 11.82 -0.88 8.73
N ILE A 253 11.62 -2.19 8.57
CA ILE A 253 12.18 -3.20 9.47
C ILE A 253 13.72 -3.16 9.48
N GLY A 254 14.36 -2.90 8.34
CA GLY A 254 15.82 -2.74 8.28
C GLY A 254 16.36 -1.52 9.05
N GLU A 255 15.50 -0.57 9.42
CA GLU A 255 15.81 0.61 10.23
C GLU A 255 15.42 0.44 11.71
N CYS A 256 14.88 -0.72 12.10
CA CYS A 256 14.61 -1.06 13.50
C CYS A 256 15.88 -1.49 14.23
N LYS A 257 15.93 -1.23 15.54
CA LYS A 257 17.05 -1.61 16.40
C LYS A 257 17.12 -3.11 16.65
N ASP A 258 15.98 -3.80 16.65
CA ASP A 258 15.85 -5.24 16.76
C ASP A 258 14.93 -5.77 15.63
N PRO A 259 15.44 -5.87 14.39
CA PRO A 259 14.63 -6.22 13.24
C PRO A 259 13.94 -7.59 13.36
N ALA A 260 14.60 -8.56 13.99
CA ALA A 260 14.09 -9.93 14.15
C ALA A 260 12.82 -9.99 15.02
N ARG A 261 12.80 -9.23 16.11
CA ARG A 261 11.64 -9.09 17.01
C ARG A 261 10.60 -8.14 16.41
N ASP A 262 11.05 -7.00 15.91
CA ASP A 262 10.22 -5.88 15.53
C ASP A 262 9.39 -6.20 14.27
N ALA A 263 9.93 -6.99 13.33
CA ALA A 263 9.22 -7.49 12.17
C ALA A 263 7.96 -8.27 12.54
N LYS A 264 8.11 -9.23 13.46
CA LYS A 264 6.99 -10.05 13.93
C LYS A 264 5.90 -9.20 14.58
N ILE A 265 6.28 -8.23 15.41
CA ILE A 265 5.31 -7.42 16.16
C ILE A 265 4.61 -6.44 15.22
N ALA A 266 5.36 -5.65 14.47
CA ALA A 266 4.81 -4.59 13.63
C ALA A 266 3.86 -5.14 12.56
N LEU A 267 4.30 -6.15 11.79
CA LEU A 267 3.50 -6.70 10.69
C LEU A 267 2.28 -7.49 11.17
N ASN A 268 2.36 -8.18 12.32
CA ASN A 268 1.18 -8.83 12.88
C ASN A 268 0.15 -7.83 13.41
N LEU A 269 0.61 -6.78 14.10
CA LEU A 269 -0.30 -5.74 14.58
C LEU A 269 -0.97 -5.02 13.42
N GLU A 270 -0.20 -4.73 12.35
CA GLU A 270 -0.72 -4.04 11.17
C GLU A 270 -1.76 -4.88 10.44
N GLY A 271 -1.45 -6.15 10.16
CA GLY A 271 -2.39 -7.07 9.54
C GLY A 271 -3.62 -7.34 10.40
N GLY A 272 -3.43 -7.57 11.72
CA GLY A 272 -4.54 -7.82 12.65
C GLY A 272 -5.46 -6.60 12.82
N TYR A 273 -4.89 -5.40 12.98
CA TYR A 273 -5.66 -4.16 13.01
C TYR A 273 -6.37 -3.92 11.68
N GLY A 274 -5.71 -4.23 10.56
CA GLY A 274 -6.31 -4.13 9.25
C GLY A 274 -7.54 -5.02 9.09
N VAL A 275 -7.46 -6.31 9.46
CA VAL A 275 -8.64 -7.21 9.43
C VAL A 275 -9.77 -6.64 10.27
N PHE A 276 -9.45 -6.14 11.47
CA PHE A 276 -10.45 -5.51 12.33
C PHE A 276 -11.11 -4.31 11.66
N ILE A 277 -10.34 -3.32 11.21
CA ILE A 277 -10.91 -2.04 10.77
C ILE A 277 -11.64 -2.16 9.42
N TYR A 278 -11.08 -2.93 8.45
CA TYR A 278 -11.70 -3.14 7.15
C TYR A 278 -12.96 -4.01 7.22
N THR A 279 -13.12 -4.80 8.27
CA THR A 279 -14.35 -5.57 8.49
C THR A 279 -15.38 -4.74 9.26
N MET A 280 -14.96 -4.09 10.35
CA MET A 280 -15.89 -3.46 11.27
C MET A 280 -16.49 -2.15 10.72
N ILE A 281 -15.78 -1.39 9.88
CA ILE A 281 -16.35 -0.17 9.28
C ILE A 281 -17.48 -0.50 8.31
N PRO A 282 -17.35 -1.42 7.31
CA PRO A 282 -18.48 -1.88 6.50
C PRO A 282 -19.63 -2.44 7.33
N VAL A 283 -19.35 -3.26 8.36
CA VAL A 283 -20.37 -3.77 9.28
C VAL A 283 -21.12 -2.63 9.96
N ALA A 284 -20.40 -1.65 10.51
CA ALA A 284 -21.00 -0.49 11.17
C ALA A 284 -21.91 0.32 10.22
N PHE A 285 -21.45 0.56 8.99
CA PHE A 285 -22.27 1.27 8.00
C PHE A 285 -23.55 0.52 7.64
N VAL A 286 -23.45 -0.78 7.38
CA VAL A 286 -24.62 -1.60 7.03
C VAL A 286 -25.60 -1.69 8.21
N LEU A 287 -25.10 -1.92 9.43
CA LEU A 287 -25.93 -2.00 10.64
C LEU A 287 -26.72 -0.73 10.90
N VAL A 288 -26.08 0.43 10.77
CA VAL A 288 -26.67 1.70 11.20
C VAL A 288 -27.41 2.41 10.06
N LEU A 289 -26.85 2.44 8.85
CA LEU A 289 -27.44 3.14 7.72
C LEU A 289 -28.47 2.26 6.99
N GLY A 290 -28.19 0.96 6.86
CA GLY A 290 -29.02 -0.01 6.15
C GLY A 290 -28.76 -0.03 4.64
N VAL A 291 -28.94 -1.20 4.02
CA VAL A 291 -28.64 -1.45 2.58
C VAL A 291 -29.41 -0.51 1.65
N LYS A 292 -30.71 -0.26 1.95
CA LYS A 292 -31.55 0.65 1.13
C LYS A 292 -31.02 2.08 1.08
N ALA A 293 -30.51 2.61 2.21
CA ALA A 293 -29.94 3.94 2.24
C ALA A 293 -28.60 4.01 1.52
N LEU A 294 -27.77 2.95 1.67
CA LEU A 294 -26.48 2.84 1.01
C LEU A 294 -26.61 2.79 -0.53
N GLY A 295 -27.71 2.21 -1.06
CA GLY A 295 -28.03 2.16 -2.48
C GLY A 295 -28.63 3.44 -3.06
N ASN A 296 -28.86 4.47 -2.25
CA ASN A 296 -29.45 5.72 -2.72
C ASN A 296 -28.41 6.86 -2.68
N PRO A 297 -27.83 7.27 -3.82
CA PRO A 297 -26.84 8.35 -3.88
C PRO A 297 -27.33 9.68 -3.31
N ALA A 298 -28.64 9.94 -3.33
CA ALA A 298 -29.22 11.13 -2.73
C ALA A 298 -29.20 11.09 -1.19
N LEU A 299 -29.17 9.90 -0.60
CA LEU A 299 -29.13 9.70 0.84
C LEU A 299 -27.70 9.49 1.35
N VAL A 300 -26.86 8.79 0.60
CA VAL A 300 -25.50 8.43 1.03
C VAL A 300 -24.51 8.68 -0.10
N ASP A 301 -23.77 9.77 0.01
CA ASP A 301 -22.59 10.04 -0.82
C ASP A 301 -21.36 9.43 -0.12
N PRO A 302 -20.48 8.70 -0.80
CA PRO A 302 -19.24 8.20 -0.23
C PRO A 302 -18.40 9.23 0.53
N LYS A 303 -18.43 10.50 0.13
CA LYS A 303 -17.73 11.60 0.81
C LYS A 303 -18.35 11.97 2.15
N THR A 304 -19.64 11.75 2.34
CA THR A 304 -20.38 12.17 3.55
C THR A 304 -20.79 11.01 4.45
N ILE A 305 -20.53 9.77 4.05
CA ILE A 305 -21.01 8.57 4.74
C ILE A 305 -20.58 8.51 6.22
N PHE A 306 -19.32 8.89 6.54
CA PHE A 306 -18.82 8.91 7.91
C PHE A 306 -19.56 9.93 8.77
N VAL A 307 -19.84 11.10 8.24
CA VAL A 307 -20.61 12.15 8.93
C VAL A 307 -22.04 11.69 9.18
N ARG A 308 -22.69 11.10 8.16
CA ARG A 308 -24.06 10.57 8.27
C ARG A 308 -24.15 9.43 9.28
N PHE A 309 -23.19 8.50 9.22
CA PHE A 309 -23.10 7.40 10.18
C PHE A 309 -22.96 7.93 11.61
N ALA A 310 -21.99 8.80 11.85
CA ALA A 310 -21.76 9.39 13.17
C ALA A 310 -22.97 10.20 13.66
N GLY A 311 -23.58 11.01 12.82
CA GLY A 311 -24.79 11.76 13.13
C GLY A 311 -25.95 10.86 13.54
N LYS A 312 -26.12 9.72 12.87
CA LYS A 312 -27.19 8.75 13.20
C LYS A 312 -26.90 8.02 14.51
N VAL A 313 -25.64 7.59 14.74
CA VAL A 313 -25.23 6.91 15.99
C VAL A 313 -25.36 7.85 17.19
N PHE A 314 -24.80 9.05 17.12
CA PHE A 314 -24.79 9.98 18.27
C PHE A 314 -26.03 10.85 18.38
N SER A 315 -27.00 10.71 17.46
CA SER A 315 -28.22 11.53 17.40
C SER A 315 -27.94 13.05 17.39
N THR A 316 -26.77 13.42 16.84
CA THR A 316 -26.34 14.80 16.72
C THR A 316 -25.72 15.03 15.34
N GLY A 317 -26.08 16.13 14.71
CA GLY A 317 -25.54 16.56 13.41
C GLY A 317 -24.77 17.88 13.52
N GLY A 318 -24.24 18.17 14.71
CA GLY A 318 -23.62 19.46 15.00
C GLY A 318 -22.32 19.70 14.24
N ASN A 319 -21.96 20.98 14.12
CA ASN A 319 -20.77 21.43 13.39
C ASN A 319 -19.47 20.84 13.97
N VAL A 320 -19.41 20.61 15.28
CA VAL A 320 -18.28 20.00 15.99
C VAL A 320 -18.02 18.57 15.50
N LEU A 321 -19.05 17.72 15.39
CA LEU A 321 -18.91 16.34 14.90
C LEU A 321 -18.40 16.31 13.46
N ASN A 322 -18.92 17.18 12.61
CA ASN A 322 -18.49 17.30 11.21
C ASN A 322 -17.01 17.69 11.13
N TRP A 323 -16.53 18.61 11.98
CA TRP A 323 -15.12 18.98 12.05
C TRP A 323 -14.23 17.84 12.54
N LEU A 324 -14.64 17.12 13.57
CA LEU A 324 -13.89 15.97 14.08
C LEU A 324 -13.72 14.87 13.02
N ILE A 325 -14.78 14.57 12.29
CA ILE A 325 -14.72 13.59 11.18
C ILE A 325 -13.83 14.09 10.04
N ALA A 326 -13.99 15.36 9.64
CA ALA A 326 -13.13 15.93 8.57
C ALA A 326 -11.65 15.91 8.95
N VAL A 327 -11.31 16.31 10.17
CA VAL A 327 -9.93 16.26 10.67
C VAL A 327 -9.39 14.83 10.68
N MET A 328 -10.15 13.87 11.20
CA MET A 328 -9.77 12.45 11.19
C MET A 328 -9.46 11.96 9.77
N LEU A 329 -10.32 12.26 8.79
CA LEU A 329 -10.13 11.82 7.41
C LEU A 329 -8.93 12.50 6.76
N ILE A 330 -8.77 13.82 6.94
CA ILE A 330 -7.61 14.56 6.41
C ILE A 330 -6.31 14.03 6.99
N VAL A 331 -6.25 13.83 8.31
CA VAL A 331 -5.06 13.32 9.00
C VAL A 331 -4.69 11.91 8.53
N ALA A 332 -5.69 11.05 8.29
CA ALA A 332 -5.47 9.72 7.73
C ALA A 332 -4.84 9.77 6.32
N LEU A 333 -5.36 10.65 5.46
CA LEU A 333 -4.83 10.85 4.11
C LEU A 333 -3.40 11.44 4.13
N VAL A 334 -3.14 12.38 5.03
CA VAL A 334 -1.81 12.98 5.24
C VAL A 334 -0.81 11.93 5.73
N LEU A 335 -1.18 11.05 6.66
CA LEU A 335 -0.34 9.94 7.12
C LEU A 335 0.01 9.00 5.96
N SER A 336 -0.96 8.66 5.13
CA SER A 336 -0.74 7.80 3.96
C SER A 336 0.18 8.46 2.92
N ALA A 337 0.03 9.76 2.67
CA ALA A 337 0.93 10.50 1.80
C ALA A 337 2.37 10.55 2.33
N LEU A 338 2.55 10.71 3.65
CA LEU A 338 3.88 10.67 4.30
C LEU A 338 4.56 9.32 4.08
N ASN A 339 3.84 8.22 4.32
CA ASN A 339 4.38 6.87 4.10
C ASN A 339 4.81 6.66 2.65
N ALA A 340 3.99 7.09 1.68
CA ALA A 340 4.33 6.99 0.27
C ALA A 340 5.64 7.73 -0.07
N ILE A 341 5.84 8.92 0.49
CA ILE A 341 7.08 9.68 0.29
C ILE A 341 8.28 8.94 0.89
N MET A 342 8.14 8.37 2.08
CA MET A 342 9.22 7.69 2.79
C MET A 342 9.51 6.29 2.23
N GLY A 343 8.47 5.46 2.03
CA GLY A 343 8.61 4.03 1.70
C GLY A 343 9.11 3.79 0.28
N CYS A 344 8.54 4.48 -0.71
CA CYS A 344 8.93 4.33 -2.13
C CYS A 344 10.41 4.59 -2.39
N ALA A 345 10.97 5.61 -1.74
CA ALA A 345 12.37 5.96 -1.91
C ALA A 345 13.31 4.82 -1.48
N ARG A 346 12.94 4.07 -0.46
CA ARG A 346 13.71 2.92 0.03
C ARG A 346 13.74 1.77 -0.96
N SER A 347 12.64 1.55 -1.67
CA SER A 347 12.56 0.52 -2.71
C SER A 347 13.48 0.84 -3.90
N LEU A 348 13.46 2.08 -4.39
CA LEU A 348 14.35 2.53 -5.46
C LEU A 348 15.83 2.50 -5.04
N HIS A 349 16.11 2.89 -3.79
CA HIS A 349 17.44 2.82 -3.22
C HIS A 349 17.97 1.38 -3.21
N GLN A 350 17.21 0.44 -2.66
CA GLN A 350 17.62 -0.97 -2.62
C GLN A 350 17.77 -1.56 -4.02
N MET A 351 16.88 -1.23 -4.97
CA MET A 351 17.00 -1.63 -6.37
C MET A 351 18.32 -1.13 -7.00
N SER A 352 18.77 0.06 -6.61
CA SER A 352 20.05 0.61 -7.06
C SER A 352 21.24 -0.08 -6.37
N VAL A 353 21.15 -0.40 -5.08
CA VAL A 353 22.17 -1.19 -4.34
C VAL A 353 22.31 -2.58 -4.96
N ASP A 354 21.21 -3.22 -5.34
CA ASP A 354 21.21 -4.52 -6.04
C ASP A 354 21.74 -4.45 -7.49
N GLY A 355 22.14 -3.28 -7.97
CA GLY A 355 22.76 -3.10 -9.29
C GLY A 355 21.77 -3.08 -10.47
N GLN A 356 20.48 -2.80 -10.24
CA GLN A 356 19.44 -2.82 -11.28
C GLN A 356 18.88 -1.44 -11.61
N PHE A 357 19.35 -0.41 -10.91
CA PHE A 357 18.93 0.97 -11.07
C PHE A 357 20.15 1.90 -11.00
N PRO A 358 20.11 3.12 -11.60
CA PRO A 358 21.26 4.01 -11.63
C PRO A 358 21.90 4.26 -10.27
N ARG A 359 23.24 4.30 -10.20
CA ARG A 359 24.02 4.52 -8.95
C ARG A 359 23.67 5.82 -8.24
N PHE A 360 23.16 6.81 -8.97
CA PHE A 360 22.65 8.06 -8.43
C PHE A 360 21.70 7.86 -7.23
N PHE A 361 20.90 6.79 -7.25
CA PHE A 361 19.90 6.48 -6.23
C PHE A 361 20.44 5.76 -4.98
N GLN A 362 21.74 5.40 -4.98
CA GLN A 362 22.41 4.84 -3.79
C GLN A 362 22.77 5.89 -2.75
N HIS A 363 22.68 7.18 -3.11
CA HIS A 363 23.05 8.26 -2.22
C HIS A 363 22.10 8.36 -1.03
N THR A 364 22.67 8.49 0.17
CA THR A 364 21.96 8.82 1.40
C THR A 364 22.47 10.15 1.96
N ASN A 365 21.58 10.94 2.53
CA ASN A 365 21.93 12.20 3.17
C ASN A 365 22.56 11.96 4.55
N LYS A 366 22.99 13.05 5.24
CA LYS A 366 23.57 12.99 6.60
C LYS A 366 22.67 12.34 7.66
N HIS A 367 21.37 12.27 7.41
CA HIS A 367 20.38 11.63 8.28
C HIS A 367 20.16 10.14 7.95
N GLY A 368 20.86 9.59 6.95
CA GLY A 368 20.72 8.21 6.53
C GLY A 368 19.47 7.94 5.70
N VAL A 369 18.94 8.95 5.02
CA VAL A 369 17.76 8.84 4.16
C VAL A 369 18.18 8.81 2.70
N PRO A 370 17.59 7.96 1.84
CA PRO A 370 17.85 7.93 0.41
C PRO A 370 17.23 9.14 -0.31
N ASP A 371 17.82 10.31 -0.12
CA ASP A 371 17.27 11.61 -0.49
C ASP A 371 17.07 11.79 -2.00
N ARG A 372 17.99 11.27 -2.83
CA ARG A 372 17.85 11.36 -4.30
C ARG A 372 16.71 10.51 -4.83
N ALA A 373 16.53 9.30 -4.25
CA ALA A 373 15.38 8.46 -4.56
C ALA A 373 14.07 9.11 -4.09
N MET A 374 14.09 9.79 -2.94
CA MET A 374 12.95 10.52 -2.42
C MET A 374 12.60 11.74 -3.29
N LEU A 375 13.58 12.52 -3.74
CA LEU A 375 13.37 13.65 -4.65
C LEU A 375 12.75 13.19 -5.98
N PHE A 376 13.25 12.09 -6.54
CA PHE A 376 12.68 11.48 -7.75
C PHE A 376 11.21 11.12 -7.53
N ASN A 377 10.91 10.42 -6.43
CA ASN A 377 9.54 10.06 -6.07
C ASN A 377 8.63 11.28 -5.93
N VAL A 378 9.08 12.33 -5.24
CA VAL A 378 8.32 13.58 -5.04
C VAL A 378 8.10 14.32 -6.37
N ALA A 379 9.10 14.36 -7.25
CA ALA A 379 8.96 15.00 -8.56
C ALA A 379 7.86 14.35 -9.41
N PHE A 380 7.82 13.00 -9.47
CA PHE A 380 6.75 12.29 -10.15
C PHE A 380 5.38 12.45 -9.45
N SER A 381 5.38 12.48 -8.12
CA SER A 381 4.16 12.76 -7.34
C SER A 381 3.59 14.15 -7.65
N LEU A 382 4.44 15.17 -7.70
CA LEU A 382 4.02 16.54 -8.07
C LEU A 382 3.48 16.60 -9.50
N ALA A 383 4.12 15.90 -10.46
CA ALA A 383 3.63 15.82 -11.84
C ALA A 383 2.23 15.18 -11.91
N LEU A 384 1.96 14.14 -11.12
CA LEU A 384 0.65 13.51 -11.10
C LEU A 384 -0.46 14.37 -10.51
N VAL A 385 -0.17 15.35 -9.65
CA VAL A 385 -1.20 16.28 -9.15
C VAL A 385 -1.89 17.01 -10.31
N PHE A 386 -1.16 17.31 -11.37
CA PHE A 386 -1.70 17.96 -12.55
C PHE A 386 -2.66 17.10 -13.38
N THR A 387 -2.79 15.82 -13.13
CA THR A 387 -3.83 14.99 -13.78
C THR A 387 -5.24 15.37 -13.29
N GLY A 388 -5.35 15.91 -12.08
CA GLY A 388 -6.61 16.34 -11.46
C GLY A 388 -7.51 15.21 -10.98
N GLY A 389 -7.30 13.98 -11.45
CA GLY A 389 -8.19 12.84 -11.22
C GLY A 389 -7.66 11.85 -10.18
N ALA A 390 -8.29 11.79 -9.00
CA ALA A 390 -7.93 10.81 -7.97
C ALA A 390 -8.19 9.36 -8.44
N VAL A 391 -9.23 9.14 -9.23
CA VAL A 391 -9.63 7.81 -9.72
C VAL A 391 -8.65 7.28 -10.76
N GLU A 392 -8.21 8.14 -11.67
CA GLU A 392 -7.22 7.84 -12.71
C GLU A 392 -5.88 7.46 -12.05
N ILE A 393 -5.45 8.25 -11.06
CA ILE A 393 -4.23 7.98 -10.29
C ILE A 393 -4.34 6.64 -9.57
N TYR A 394 -5.50 6.34 -8.96
CA TYR A 394 -5.75 5.08 -8.29
C TYR A 394 -5.60 3.88 -9.23
N SER A 395 -6.22 3.96 -10.42
CA SER A 395 -6.19 2.86 -11.40
C SER A 395 -4.78 2.57 -11.90
N LEU A 396 -3.99 3.63 -12.15
CA LEU A 396 -2.58 3.54 -12.51
C LEU A 396 -1.75 2.83 -11.42
N SER A 397 -1.95 3.24 -10.17
CA SER A 397 -1.24 2.72 -9.01
C SER A 397 -1.49 1.23 -8.78
N ASN A 398 -2.76 0.80 -8.88
CA ASN A 398 -3.16 -0.57 -8.58
C ASN A 398 -2.51 -1.60 -9.53
N VAL A 399 -2.25 -1.22 -10.78
CA VAL A 399 -1.56 -2.07 -11.76
C VAL A 399 -0.16 -2.47 -11.26
N GLY A 400 0.60 -1.54 -10.70
CA GLY A 400 1.92 -1.85 -10.16
C GLY A 400 1.86 -2.63 -8.86
N TYR A 401 1.02 -2.18 -7.94
CA TYR A 401 1.09 -2.64 -6.57
C TYR A 401 0.78 -4.13 -6.42
N THR A 402 -0.37 -4.59 -6.89
CA THR A 402 -0.79 -5.99 -6.72
C THR A 402 0.18 -6.99 -7.37
N ILE A 403 0.68 -6.69 -8.57
CA ILE A 403 1.59 -7.60 -9.28
C ILE A 403 2.96 -7.71 -8.59
N SER A 404 3.40 -6.68 -7.86
CA SER A 404 4.70 -6.68 -7.20
C SER A 404 4.84 -7.78 -6.14
N PHE A 405 3.75 -8.25 -5.55
CA PHE A 405 3.79 -9.30 -4.52
C PHE A 405 3.83 -10.72 -5.08
N VAL A 406 3.46 -10.91 -6.33
CA VAL A 406 3.48 -12.25 -6.95
C VAL A 406 4.89 -12.84 -6.95
N PRO A 407 5.94 -12.14 -7.44
CA PRO A 407 7.31 -12.67 -7.37
C PRO A 407 7.82 -12.84 -5.93
N VAL A 408 7.41 -11.97 -4.99
CA VAL A 408 7.82 -12.07 -3.57
C VAL A 408 7.29 -13.36 -2.94
N LEU A 409 6.01 -13.67 -3.16
CA LEU A 409 5.37 -14.88 -2.62
C LEU A 409 5.93 -16.16 -3.26
N VAL A 410 6.21 -16.14 -4.56
CA VAL A 410 6.94 -17.24 -5.22
C VAL A 410 8.37 -17.34 -4.67
N GLY A 411 9.05 -16.23 -4.46
CA GLY A 411 10.37 -16.17 -3.81
C GLY A 411 10.35 -16.77 -2.40
N TYR A 412 9.33 -16.48 -1.59
CA TYR A 412 9.14 -17.12 -0.29
C TYR A 412 9.06 -18.65 -0.38
N PHE A 413 8.29 -19.18 -1.35
CA PHE A 413 8.23 -20.61 -1.60
C PHE A 413 9.60 -21.18 -2.00
N LEU A 414 10.35 -20.52 -2.88
CA LEU A 414 11.68 -20.95 -3.32
C LEU A 414 12.66 -21.01 -2.15
N LEU A 415 12.72 -19.97 -1.30
CA LEU A 415 13.57 -19.94 -0.12
C LEU A 415 13.23 -21.05 0.87
N ARG A 416 11.94 -21.32 1.09
CA ARG A 416 11.50 -22.40 1.96
C ARG A 416 11.83 -23.78 1.42
N LYS A 417 11.75 -23.96 0.11
CA LYS A 417 12.00 -25.25 -0.56
C LYS A 417 13.49 -25.57 -0.70
N TYR A 418 14.29 -24.58 -1.05
CA TYR A 418 15.68 -24.80 -1.46
C TYR A 418 16.72 -24.31 -0.45
N ARG A 419 16.31 -23.53 0.54
CA ARG A 419 17.12 -22.99 1.62
C ARG A 419 16.48 -23.26 2.99
N PRO A 420 16.23 -24.54 3.35
CA PRO A 420 15.52 -24.89 4.59
C PRO A 420 16.30 -24.53 5.86
N ASN A 421 17.65 -24.48 5.78
CA ASN A 421 18.56 -24.29 6.90
C ASN A 421 18.96 -22.84 7.17
N VAL A 422 18.47 -21.87 6.36
CA VAL A 422 18.71 -20.46 6.63
C VAL A 422 18.09 -20.08 7.98
N ASN A 423 18.80 -19.25 8.74
CA ASN A 423 18.32 -18.76 10.02
C ASN A 423 17.03 -17.94 9.83
N ARG A 424 15.98 -18.32 10.54
CA ARG A 424 14.66 -17.66 10.54
C ARG A 424 14.25 -17.36 11.97
N PRO A 425 14.55 -16.17 12.48
CA PRO A 425 14.16 -15.77 13.84
C PRO A 425 12.66 -15.87 14.10
N PHE A 426 11.87 -15.61 13.06
CA PHE A 426 10.43 -15.90 12.99
C PHE A 426 10.17 -16.90 11.88
N ARG A 427 9.58 -18.04 12.19
CA ARG A 427 9.34 -19.12 11.23
C ARG A 427 7.89 -19.57 11.27
N LEU A 428 7.21 -19.48 10.13
CA LEU A 428 5.87 -20.03 9.94
C LEU A 428 5.90 -21.56 9.76
N PRO A 429 4.78 -22.27 9.96
CA PRO A 429 4.67 -23.70 9.65
C PRO A 429 5.09 -24.03 8.22
N GLU A 430 5.66 -25.21 8.02
CA GLU A 430 6.27 -25.58 6.72
C GLU A 430 5.26 -25.61 5.55
N TRP A 431 4.02 -25.98 5.80
CA TRP A 431 2.95 -26.00 4.80
C TRP A 431 2.55 -24.61 4.28
N MET A 432 2.87 -23.54 5.02
CA MET A 432 2.57 -22.15 4.62
C MET A 432 3.24 -21.74 3.30
N LYS A 433 4.32 -22.42 2.89
CA LYS A 433 4.91 -22.19 1.55
C LYS A 433 3.95 -22.46 0.40
N TYR A 434 3.02 -23.42 0.55
CA TYR A 434 1.99 -23.69 -0.45
C TYR A 434 0.87 -22.65 -0.41
N VAL A 435 0.55 -22.11 0.78
CA VAL A 435 -0.37 -20.98 0.93
C VAL A 435 0.19 -19.74 0.24
N ALA A 436 1.49 -19.50 0.33
CA ALA A 436 2.14 -18.41 -0.39
C ALA A 436 1.99 -18.54 -1.92
N LEU A 437 2.13 -19.75 -2.47
CA LEU A 437 1.88 -19.99 -3.91
C LEU A 437 0.41 -19.79 -4.29
N ALA A 438 -0.52 -20.28 -3.47
CA ALA A 438 -1.94 -20.08 -3.70
C ALA A 438 -2.31 -18.59 -3.66
N LEU A 439 -1.72 -17.86 -2.72
CA LEU A 439 -1.90 -16.40 -2.61
C LEU A 439 -1.29 -15.65 -3.82
N ALA A 440 -0.12 -16.07 -4.30
CA ALA A 440 0.49 -15.53 -5.52
C ALA A 440 -0.43 -15.73 -6.74
N ALA A 441 -1.00 -16.93 -6.89
CA ALA A 441 -1.94 -17.22 -7.96
C ALA A 441 -3.24 -16.39 -7.83
N LEU A 442 -3.76 -16.23 -6.62
CA LEU A 442 -4.94 -15.40 -6.35
C LEU A 442 -4.66 -13.93 -6.73
N PHE A 443 -3.54 -13.36 -6.29
CA PHE A 443 -3.18 -11.97 -6.61
C PHE A 443 -2.96 -11.79 -8.11
N PHE A 444 -2.39 -12.76 -8.81
CA PHE A 444 -2.25 -12.71 -10.27
C PHE A 444 -3.61 -12.71 -10.97
N VAL A 445 -4.56 -13.55 -10.54
CA VAL A 445 -5.93 -13.58 -11.09
C VAL A 445 -6.67 -12.27 -10.79
N ILE A 446 -6.60 -11.77 -9.57
CA ILE A 446 -7.18 -10.48 -9.20
C ILE A 446 -6.58 -9.36 -10.05
N TRP A 447 -5.27 -9.34 -10.23
CA TRP A 447 -4.55 -8.32 -10.98
C TRP A 447 -4.97 -8.26 -12.44
N ILE A 448 -4.99 -9.40 -13.15
CA ILE A 448 -5.28 -9.41 -14.57
C ILE A 448 -6.79 -9.46 -14.86
N TYR A 449 -7.48 -10.47 -14.35
CA TYR A 449 -8.90 -10.67 -14.63
C TYR A 449 -9.76 -9.63 -13.88
N GLY A 450 -9.52 -9.45 -12.59
CA GLY A 450 -10.20 -8.45 -11.78
C GLY A 450 -10.03 -7.04 -12.33
N GLY A 451 -8.81 -6.65 -12.70
CA GLY A 451 -8.52 -5.35 -13.27
C GLY A 451 -9.20 -5.11 -14.63
N LEU A 452 -9.17 -6.09 -15.52
CA LEU A 452 -9.84 -6.00 -16.82
C LEU A 452 -11.37 -5.87 -16.68
N VAL A 453 -11.98 -6.65 -15.79
CA VAL A 453 -13.42 -6.57 -15.54
C VAL A 453 -13.79 -5.26 -14.86
N TYR A 454 -13.10 -4.92 -13.76
CA TYR A 454 -13.40 -3.71 -12.99
C TYR A 454 -13.37 -2.44 -13.85
N THR A 455 -12.35 -2.29 -14.68
CA THR A 455 -12.20 -1.12 -15.57
C THR A 455 -13.19 -1.10 -16.72
N SER A 456 -13.94 -2.18 -16.97
CA SER A 456 -15.00 -2.25 -17.97
C SER A 456 -16.41 -2.04 -17.40
N LEU A 457 -16.57 -2.01 -16.05
CA LEU A 457 -17.89 -1.85 -15.44
C LEU A 457 -18.46 -0.47 -15.74
N PRO A 458 -19.71 -0.40 -16.26
CA PRO A 458 -20.39 0.88 -16.44
C PRO A 458 -20.74 1.47 -15.08
N ASN A 459 -20.51 2.77 -14.91
CA ASN A 459 -20.92 3.54 -13.72
C ASN A 459 -20.40 3.02 -12.37
N SER A 460 -19.24 2.33 -12.34
CA SER A 460 -18.59 2.11 -11.05
C SER A 460 -18.25 3.48 -10.46
N SER A 461 -18.48 3.67 -9.17
CA SER A 461 -18.19 4.94 -8.45
C SER A 461 -16.73 5.38 -8.59
N LEU A 462 -15.87 4.52 -9.14
CA LEU A 462 -14.48 4.73 -9.48
C LEU A 462 -14.15 4.33 -10.93
N GLY A 463 -15.10 3.85 -11.73
CA GLY A 463 -14.90 3.44 -13.12
C GLY A 463 -15.56 4.41 -14.09
N GLY A 464 -14.78 5.06 -14.90
CA GLY A 464 -15.20 5.78 -16.09
C GLY A 464 -14.37 5.32 -17.28
N ALA A 465 -14.70 5.81 -18.49
CA ALA A 465 -13.95 5.48 -19.72
C ALA A 465 -12.43 5.72 -19.56
N ASN A 466 -12.04 6.72 -18.78
CA ASN A 466 -10.63 7.04 -18.53
C ASN A 466 -9.92 6.02 -17.63
N THR A 467 -10.62 5.36 -16.71
CA THR A 467 -10.03 4.35 -15.80
C THR A 467 -9.33 3.22 -16.57
N ARG A 468 -9.94 2.78 -17.68
CA ARG A 468 -9.37 1.74 -18.53
C ARG A 468 -8.11 2.22 -19.26
N VAL A 469 -8.08 3.45 -19.71
CA VAL A 469 -6.90 4.06 -20.35
C VAL A 469 -5.74 4.13 -19.34
N TYR A 470 -5.98 4.63 -18.14
CA TYR A 470 -4.95 4.70 -17.10
C TYR A 470 -4.47 3.33 -16.63
N TYR A 471 -5.34 2.32 -16.62
CA TYR A 471 -4.96 0.93 -16.37
C TYR A 471 -3.91 0.45 -17.39
N PHE A 472 -4.13 0.68 -18.69
CA PHE A 472 -3.16 0.29 -19.72
C PHE A 472 -1.91 1.17 -19.76
N ILE A 473 -2.01 2.44 -19.40
CA ILE A 473 -0.82 3.29 -19.17
C ILE A 473 0.04 2.69 -18.06
N GLY A 474 -0.58 2.21 -16.98
CA GLY A 474 0.12 1.51 -15.91
C GLY A 474 0.92 0.30 -16.40
N TRP A 475 0.36 -0.49 -17.31
CA TRP A 475 1.09 -1.61 -17.95
C TRP A 475 2.32 -1.13 -18.74
N GLY A 476 2.19 -0.03 -19.47
CA GLY A 476 3.33 0.59 -20.18
C GLY A 476 4.43 1.05 -19.22
N ILE A 477 4.05 1.67 -18.10
CA ILE A 477 4.99 2.13 -17.07
C ILE A 477 5.71 0.95 -16.41
N LEU A 478 5.07 -0.22 -16.23
CA LEU A 478 5.74 -1.41 -15.67
C LEU A 478 7.00 -1.81 -16.45
N LEU A 479 7.04 -1.57 -17.76
CA LEU A 479 8.19 -1.87 -18.61
C LEU A 479 9.22 -0.76 -18.67
N SER A 480 8.91 0.44 -18.17
CA SER A 480 9.78 1.61 -18.28
C SER A 480 11.03 1.55 -17.38
N TYR A 481 11.18 0.55 -16.50
CA TYR A 481 12.43 0.30 -15.80
C TYR A 481 13.56 -0.19 -16.73
N LEU A 482 13.24 -0.83 -17.86
CA LEU A 482 14.21 -1.43 -18.76
C LEU A 482 15.25 -0.45 -19.30
N PRO A 483 14.91 0.77 -19.76
CA PRO A 483 15.90 1.78 -20.14
C PRO A 483 16.86 2.15 -19.01
N LEU A 484 16.37 2.28 -17.77
CA LEU A 484 17.17 2.63 -16.60
C LEU A 484 18.09 1.47 -16.17
N TYR A 485 17.59 0.24 -16.24
CA TYR A 485 18.38 -0.96 -16.06
C TYR A 485 19.48 -1.07 -17.11
N TRP A 486 19.15 -0.86 -18.40
CA TRP A 486 20.13 -0.87 -19.51
C TRP A 486 21.20 0.20 -19.31
N TYR A 487 20.81 1.44 -18.94
CA TYR A 487 21.74 2.52 -18.63
C TYR A 487 22.72 2.11 -17.52
N ARG A 488 22.22 1.54 -16.43
CA ARG A 488 23.06 1.03 -15.34
C ARG A 488 24.07 0.00 -15.83
N LYS A 489 23.61 -1.04 -16.54
CA LYS A 489 24.45 -2.19 -16.93
C LYS A 489 25.40 -1.89 -18.08
N ARG A 490 25.04 -1.01 -19.00
CA ARG A 490 25.83 -0.76 -20.22
C ARG A 490 26.67 0.50 -20.16
N ILE A 491 26.34 1.45 -19.31
CA ILE A 491 27.02 2.75 -19.23
C ILE A 491 27.69 2.93 -17.88
N GLU A 492 26.96 2.79 -16.76
CA GLU A 492 27.54 3.07 -15.46
C GLU A 492 28.47 1.99 -14.94
N ASP A 493 28.09 0.70 -15.01
CA ASP A 493 28.89 -0.39 -14.44
C ASP A 493 30.24 -0.57 -15.17
N PRO A 494 30.34 -0.54 -16.52
CA PRO A 494 31.62 -0.56 -17.20
C PRO A 494 32.53 0.63 -16.85
N LYS A 495 31.98 1.84 -16.88
CA LYS A 495 32.72 3.06 -16.53
C LYS A 495 33.27 3.01 -15.10
N TYR A 496 32.48 2.54 -14.15
CA TYR A 496 32.90 2.39 -12.76
C TYR A 496 33.98 1.32 -12.59
N ALA A 497 33.94 0.23 -13.37
CA ALA A 497 34.96 -0.80 -13.35
C ALA A 497 36.30 -0.28 -13.89
N GLU A 498 36.28 0.64 -14.86
CA GLU A 498 37.47 1.30 -15.40
C GLU A 498 38.08 2.31 -14.42
N GLU A 499 37.24 3.01 -13.63
CA GLU A 499 37.66 4.01 -12.65
C GLU A 499 38.07 3.38 -11.30
N ALA A 500 37.75 2.10 -11.04
CA ALA A 500 38.11 1.41 -9.81
C ALA A 500 39.64 1.19 -9.75
N PRO A 501 40.31 1.52 -8.63
CA PRO A 501 41.73 1.19 -8.50
C PRO A 501 41.92 -0.33 -8.64
N PRO A 502 43.02 -0.79 -9.27
CA PRO A 502 43.30 -2.21 -9.40
C PRO A 502 43.26 -2.87 -8.03
N ALA A 503 42.52 -3.97 -7.92
CA ALA A 503 42.43 -4.72 -6.67
C ALA A 503 43.83 -4.99 -6.15
N ALA A 504 44.11 -4.61 -4.91
CA ALA A 504 45.40 -4.86 -4.28
C ALA A 504 45.70 -6.37 -4.39
N ILE A 505 46.75 -6.70 -5.13
CA ILE A 505 47.21 -8.10 -5.26
C ILE A 505 47.54 -8.55 -3.83
N PRO A 506 46.92 -9.63 -3.30
CA PRO A 506 47.31 -10.13 -2.00
C PRO A 506 48.80 -10.39 -2.03
N SER A 507 49.56 -9.80 -1.11
CA SER A 507 50.98 -10.07 -0.98
C SER A 507 51.17 -11.59 -0.78
N PRO A 508 51.98 -12.28 -1.56
CA PRO A 508 52.25 -13.69 -1.33
C PRO A 508 53.00 -13.80 -0.03
N GLY A 509 52.32 -14.24 1.04
CA GLY A 509 52.96 -14.57 2.33
C GLY A 509 52.42 -13.74 3.52
N SER A 510 51.28 -14.06 4.06
CA SER A 510 50.98 -13.94 5.49
C SER A 510 50.06 -15.08 5.91
#